data_930e971b8c2d14d06a2fb9f1e66a14a7
#
_entry.id   930e971b8c2d14d06a2fb9f1e66a14a7
#
_cell.length_a   1.000
_cell.length_b   1.000
_cell.length_c   1.000
_cell.angle_alpha   90.00
_cell.angle_beta   90.00
_cell.angle_gamma   90.00
#
_symmetry.space_group_name_H-M   'P 1'
#
loop_
_entity.id
_entity.type
_entity.pdbx_description
1 polymer ?
#
loop_
_entity_poly.entity_id
_entity_poly.type
_entity_poly.pdbx_seq_one_letter_code
_entity_poly.pdbx_strand_id
1 'polypeptide(L)'
;MDAAWTRPDPNGCSRKDSCSGSSLLIYMNNNSKVLALKYRPQTFDDLIGQEVVAETITNSIKADKIPNAYLFTGIRGIGKTTIARIVAKTLNCSNGIQNKCKVKCDNCDSIASSNHIDVLEMDAASKTGVDDVRDLIEFSRYGPTSSKYKIF
;
A
#
# COMPACT_ATOMS: atom_id res chain seq x y z
N MET A 1 25.90 -36.07 28.63
CA MET A 1 26.80 -34.96 28.21
C MET A 1 25.92 -33.95 27.51
N ASP A 2 25.32 -33.07 28.31
CA ASP A 2 24.29 -32.12 27.84
C ASP A 2 24.97 -30.80 27.49
N ALA A 3 25.08 -30.53 26.20
CA ALA A 3 25.55 -29.24 25.71
C ALA A 3 24.41 -28.21 25.87
N ALA A 4 24.44 -27.40 26.94
CA ALA A 4 23.54 -26.29 27.15
C ALA A 4 23.79 -25.21 26.10
N TRP A 5 22.81 -25.01 25.25
CA TRP A 5 22.78 -23.94 24.27
C TRP A 5 22.53 -22.61 25.00
N THR A 6 23.55 -21.77 25.16
CA THR A 6 23.43 -20.43 25.69
C THR A 6 23.25 -19.46 24.53
N ARG A 7 22.05 -18.91 24.36
CA ARG A 7 21.81 -17.76 23.47
C ARG A 7 22.35 -16.50 24.14
N PRO A 8 23.04 -15.63 23.46
CA PRO A 8 23.38 -14.32 23.99
C PRO A 8 22.12 -13.45 24.10
N ASP A 9 21.87 -12.90 25.27
CA ASP A 9 20.77 -11.99 25.55
C ASP A 9 21.12 -10.60 25.01
N PRO A 10 20.33 -9.99 24.12
CA PRO A 10 20.63 -8.67 23.56
C PRO A 10 20.53 -7.53 24.58
N ASN A 11 20.01 -7.80 25.80
CA ASN A 11 19.80 -6.80 26.83
C ASN A 11 20.67 -7.00 28.09
N GLY A 12 21.68 -7.87 28.05
CA GLY A 12 22.67 -7.99 29.13
C GLY A 12 22.13 -8.46 30.49
N CYS A 13 20.97 -9.11 30.56
CA CYS A 13 20.41 -9.59 31.80
C CYS A 13 20.99 -10.96 32.15
N SER A 14 21.78 -11.06 33.22
CA SER A 14 22.31 -12.31 33.70
C SER A 14 21.27 -13.04 34.56
N ARG A 15 21.28 -14.37 34.54
CA ARG A 15 20.31 -15.35 35.07
C ARG A 15 19.95 -15.26 36.55
N LYS A 16 20.18 -14.16 37.26
CA LYS A 16 19.93 -14.08 38.72
C LYS A 16 18.93 -13.06 39.18
N ASP A 17 18.39 -12.23 38.28
CA ASP A 17 17.41 -11.24 38.66
C ASP A 17 16.03 -11.62 38.11
N SER A 18 15.10 -11.79 39.01
CA SER A 18 13.68 -12.07 38.73
C SER A 18 13.06 -10.83 38.02
N CYS A 19 13.06 -10.84 36.69
CA CYS A 19 12.30 -9.88 35.90
C CYS A 19 10.82 -10.24 35.96
N SER A 20 10.09 -9.68 36.89
CA SER A 20 8.62 -9.68 36.92
C SER A 20 8.13 -8.60 35.94
N GLY A 21 7.83 -9.01 34.72
CA GLY A 21 7.26 -8.14 33.70
C GLY A 21 6.80 -8.97 32.51
N SER A 22 5.52 -9.35 32.53
CA SER A 22 4.88 -10.08 31.42
C SER A 22 4.76 -9.20 30.19
N SER A 23 5.85 -9.09 29.42
CA SER A 23 5.78 -8.60 28.05
C SER A 23 6.07 -9.78 27.14
N LEU A 24 5.00 -10.39 26.63
CA LEU A 24 5.06 -11.37 25.56
C LEU A 24 5.49 -10.64 24.28
N LEU A 25 6.79 -10.40 24.15
CA LEU A 25 7.37 -9.92 22.89
C LEU A 25 7.31 -11.07 21.90
N ILE A 26 6.23 -11.10 21.12
CA ILE A 26 6.18 -11.92 19.91
C ILE A 26 7.24 -11.36 18.97
N TYR A 27 8.40 -12.02 18.89
CA TYR A 27 9.39 -11.79 17.86
C TYR A 27 8.75 -12.15 16.52
N MET A 28 8.11 -11.20 15.88
CA MET A 28 7.71 -11.33 14.48
C MET A 28 8.97 -11.24 13.64
N ASN A 29 9.34 -12.38 13.06
CA ASN A 29 10.39 -12.45 12.05
C ASN A 29 10.00 -11.45 10.94
N ASN A 30 10.80 -10.40 10.71
CA ASN A 30 10.53 -9.29 9.78
C ASN A 30 10.32 -9.73 8.31
N ASN A 31 10.37 -11.01 8.02
CA ASN A 31 10.13 -11.58 6.68
C ASN A 31 8.76 -12.24 6.50
N SER A 32 7.92 -12.33 7.51
CA SER A 32 6.57 -12.88 7.37
C SER A 32 5.58 -11.79 6.92
N LYS A 33 5.53 -11.51 5.62
CA LYS A 33 4.46 -10.68 5.07
C LYS A 33 3.13 -11.41 5.25
N VAL A 34 2.13 -10.72 5.77
CA VAL A 34 0.75 -11.23 5.87
C VAL A 34 0.32 -11.74 4.51
N LEU A 35 -0.27 -12.94 4.43
CA LEU A 35 -0.66 -13.58 3.17
C LEU A 35 -1.52 -12.67 2.29
N ALA A 36 -2.45 -11.92 2.90
CA ALA A 36 -3.29 -10.96 2.20
C ALA A 36 -2.50 -9.84 1.49
N LEU A 37 -1.33 -9.46 2.01
CA LEU A 37 -0.44 -8.49 1.36
C LEU A 37 0.45 -9.16 0.31
N LYS A 38 0.88 -10.41 0.56
CA LYS A 38 1.74 -11.17 -0.35
C LYS A 38 1.02 -11.49 -1.67
N TYR A 39 -0.26 -11.87 -1.59
CA TYR A 39 -1.08 -12.26 -2.75
C TYR A 39 -1.99 -11.13 -3.26
N ARG A 40 -1.77 -9.88 -2.82
CA ARG A 40 -2.54 -8.74 -3.33
C ARG A 40 -2.23 -8.53 -4.81
N PRO A 41 -3.27 -8.50 -5.69
CA PRO A 41 -3.09 -8.19 -7.11
C PRO A 41 -2.30 -6.91 -7.32
N GLN A 42 -1.36 -6.93 -8.25
CA GLN A 42 -0.50 -5.78 -8.55
C GLN A 42 -0.82 -5.15 -9.91
N THR A 43 -1.55 -5.86 -10.76
CA THR A 43 -1.95 -5.43 -12.10
C THR A 43 -3.43 -5.71 -12.33
N PHE A 44 -4.02 -5.10 -13.35
CA PHE A 44 -5.41 -5.39 -13.73
C PHE A 44 -5.62 -6.83 -14.17
N ASP A 45 -4.60 -7.45 -14.78
CA ASP A 45 -4.69 -8.85 -15.25
C ASP A 45 -4.67 -9.86 -14.10
N ASP A 46 -4.18 -9.48 -12.94
CA ASP A 46 -4.16 -10.33 -11.74
C ASP A 46 -5.48 -10.28 -10.95
N LEU A 47 -6.43 -9.43 -11.36
CA LEU A 47 -7.74 -9.30 -10.70
C LEU A 47 -8.63 -10.47 -11.10
N ILE A 48 -9.13 -11.21 -10.12
CA ILE A 48 -10.06 -12.31 -10.31
C ILE A 48 -11.46 -11.85 -9.90
N GLY A 49 -12.46 -12.07 -10.78
CA GLY A 49 -13.86 -11.76 -10.52
C GLY A 49 -14.24 -10.28 -10.64
N GLN A 50 -13.32 -9.43 -11.15
CA GLN A 50 -13.55 -7.99 -11.39
C GLN A 50 -13.14 -7.60 -12.83
N GLU A 51 -13.23 -8.52 -13.77
CA GLU A 51 -12.75 -8.35 -15.14
C GLU A 51 -13.45 -7.17 -15.84
N VAL A 52 -14.76 -7.02 -15.67
CA VAL A 52 -15.54 -5.94 -16.28
C VAL A 52 -15.08 -4.55 -15.79
N VAL A 53 -14.81 -4.43 -14.50
CA VAL A 53 -14.31 -3.17 -13.91
C VAL A 53 -12.91 -2.88 -14.41
N ALA A 54 -12.03 -3.88 -14.43
CA ALA A 54 -10.66 -3.77 -14.92
C ALA A 54 -10.62 -3.34 -16.39
N GLU A 55 -11.44 -3.96 -17.23
CA GLU A 55 -11.54 -3.64 -18.66
C GLU A 55 -12.09 -2.24 -18.90
N THR A 56 -13.15 -1.86 -18.19
CA THR A 56 -13.76 -0.52 -18.30
C THR A 56 -12.73 0.58 -17.95
N ILE A 57 -12.02 0.42 -16.84
CA ILE A 57 -11.00 1.40 -16.41
C ILE A 57 -9.84 1.41 -17.42
N THR A 58 -9.36 0.26 -17.85
CA THR A 58 -8.29 0.14 -18.83
C THR A 58 -8.64 0.83 -20.14
N ASN A 59 -9.86 0.64 -20.64
CA ASN A 59 -10.35 1.27 -21.87
C ASN A 59 -10.47 2.80 -21.71
N SER A 60 -10.95 3.28 -20.57
CA SER A 60 -11.00 4.69 -20.23
C SER A 60 -9.62 5.35 -20.24
N ILE A 61 -8.64 4.67 -19.64
CA ILE A 61 -7.24 5.13 -19.59
C ILE A 61 -6.62 5.13 -21.00
N LYS A 62 -6.84 4.08 -21.80
CA LYS A 62 -6.34 4.01 -23.19
C LYS A 62 -6.95 5.06 -24.08
N ALA A 63 -8.21 5.43 -23.86
CA ALA A 63 -8.89 6.48 -24.60
C ALA A 63 -8.53 7.90 -24.14
N ASP A 64 -7.65 8.05 -23.16
CA ASP A 64 -7.27 9.30 -22.48
C ASP A 64 -8.48 10.07 -21.90
N LYS A 65 -9.54 9.33 -21.55
CA LYS A 65 -10.76 9.84 -20.91
C LYS A 65 -10.78 9.46 -19.44
N ILE A 66 -9.86 10.04 -18.69
CA ILE A 66 -9.70 9.75 -17.26
C ILE A 66 -10.65 10.67 -16.47
N PRO A 67 -11.62 10.12 -15.71
CA PRO A 67 -12.47 10.94 -14.85
C PRO A 67 -11.68 11.53 -13.68
N ASN A 68 -12.12 12.70 -13.21
CA ASN A 68 -11.48 13.37 -12.06
C ASN A 68 -11.67 12.62 -10.73
N ALA A 69 -12.69 11.75 -10.64
CA ALA A 69 -12.96 10.98 -9.44
C ALA A 69 -13.52 9.59 -9.80
N TYR A 70 -13.13 8.59 -9.02
CA TYR A 70 -13.68 7.24 -9.06
C TYR A 70 -14.37 6.95 -7.73
N LEU A 71 -15.59 6.45 -7.79
CA LEU A 71 -16.31 5.96 -6.62
C LEU A 71 -16.46 4.43 -6.69
N PHE A 72 -15.71 3.71 -5.85
CA PHE A 72 -15.80 2.26 -5.73
C PHE A 72 -16.76 1.88 -4.60
N THR A 73 -17.88 1.27 -4.93
CA THR A 73 -18.89 0.79 -3.98
C THR A 73 -18.90 -0.73 -3.90
N GLY A 74 -19.40 -1.29 -2.81
CA GLY A 74 -19.53 -2.72 -2.61
C GLY A 74 -19.15 -3.17 -1.21
N ILE A 75 -19.34 -4.45 -0.94
CA ILE A 75 -19.05 -5.07 0.36
C ILE A 75 -17.57 -4.99 0.74
N ARG A 76 -17.28 -5.13 2.05
CA ARG A 76 -15.90 -5.15 2.55
C ARG A 76 -15.16 -6.37 1.98
N GLY A 77 -13.90 -6.18 1.60
CA GLY A 77 -13.04 -7.28 1.12
C GLY A 77 -13.08 -7.52 -0.40
N ILE A 78 -13.98 -6.90 -1.17
CA ILE A 78 -14.10 -7.11 -2.62
C ILE A 78 -12.93 -6.54 -3.46
N GLY A 79 -11.99 -5.85 -2.84
CA GLY A 79 -10.80 -5.33 -3.53
C GLY A 79 -10.85 -3.86 -3.95
N LYS A 80 -11.78 -3.04 -3.42
CA LYS A 80 -11.90 -1.61 -3.77
C LYS A 80 -10.58 -0.84 -3.67
N THR A 81 -9.91 -0.93 -2.52
CA THR A 81 -8.60 -0.29 -2.29
C THR A 81 -7.50 -0.87 -3.20
N THR A 82 -7.58 -2.15 -3.52
CA THR A 82 -6.64 -2.79 -4.44
C THR A 82 -6.77 -2.22 -5.84
N ILE A 83 -8.00 -2.09 -6.35
CA ILE A 83 -8.27 -1.49 -7.66
C ILE A 83 -7.80 -0.02 -7.69
N ALA A 84 -8.10 0.76 -6.65
CA ALA A 84 -7.67 2.15 -6.56
C ALA A 84 -6.14 2.29 -6.65
N ARG A 85 -5.39 1.43 -5.96
CA ARG A 85 -3.92 1.41 -6.04
C ARG A 85 -3.40 0.97 -7.41
N ILE A 86 -4.06 0.02 -8.07
CA ILE A 86 -3.68 -0.40 -9.44
C ILE A 86 -3.90 0.77 -10.42
N VAL A 87 -5.03 1.49 -10.29
CA VAL A 87 -5.29 2.70 -11.09
C VAL A 87 -4.19 3.74 -10.87
N ALA A 88 -3.85 4.04 -9.62
CA ALA A 88 -2.79 4.98 -9.28
C ALA A 88 -1.43 4.58 -9.86
N LYS A 89 -1.08 3.29 -9.80
CA LYS A 89 0.14 2.75 -10.43
C LYS A 89 0.13 2.92 -11.94
N THR A 90 -0.99 2.61 -12.59
CA THR A 90 -1.11 2.68 -14.05
C THR A 90 -0.99 4.13 -14.55
N LEU A 91 -1.60 5.08 -13.83
CA LEU A 91 -1.56 6.50 -14.18
C LEU A 91 -0.18 7.14 -13.97
N ASN A 92 0.52 6.76 -12.91
CA ASN A 92 1.81 7.34 -12.52
C ASN A 92 3.03 6.47 -12.87
N CYS A 93 2.85 5.46 -13.72
CA CYS A 93 3.95 4.62 -14.16
C CYS A 93 4.91 5.41 -15.08
N SER A 94 6.20 5.41 -14.75
CA SER A 94 7.25 6.08 -15.54
C SER A 94 7.42 5.49 -16.94
N ASN A 95 7.03 4.22 -17.13
CA ASN A 95 7.10 3.51 -18.41
C ASN A 95 5.85 3.74 -19.30
N GLY A 96 5.01 4.69 -18.94
CA GLY A 96 3.77 5.00 -19.64
C GLY A 96 2.56 4.19 -19.14
N ILE A 97 1.40 4.51 -19.74
CA ILE A 97 0.12 3.89 -19.38
C ILE A 97 0.10 2.45 -19.92
N GLN A 98 0.51 1.51 -19.10
CA GLN A 98 0.53 0.09 -19.45
C GLN A 98 -0.14 -0.73 -18.34
N ASN A 99 -0.82 -1.80 -18.73
CA ASN A 99 -1.44 -2.72 -17.78
C ASN A 99 -0.41 -3.44 -16.90
N LYS A 100 0.82 -3.62 -17.43
CA LYS A 100 1.95 -4.22 -16.71
C LYS A 100 3.20 -3.36 -16.87
N CYS A 101 3.78 -2.97 -15.77
CA CYS A 101 5.10 -2.36 -15.77
C CYS A 101 6.13 -3.46 -16.04
N LYS A 102 6.71 -3.47 -17.25
CA LYS A 102 7.68 -4.49 -17.70
C LYS A 102 9.07 -4.30 -17.11
N VAL A 103 9.37 -3.12 -16.63
CA VAL A 103 10.66 -2.76 -16.04
C VAL A 103 10.44 -2.29 -14.61
N LYS A 104 11.38 -2.56 -13.73
CA LYS A 104 11.33 -2.05 -12.36
C LYS A 104 11.14 -0.53 -12.36
N CYS A 105 10.13 -0.06 -11.68
CA CYS A 105 9.72 1.35 -11.68
C CYS A 105 9.59 1.80 -10.22
N ASP A 106 10.40 2.76 -9.81
CA ASP A 106 10.42 3.26 -8.44
C ASP A 106 9.05 3.84 -8.02
N ASN A 107 8.35 4.51 -8.94
CA ASN A 107 7.00 5.00 -8.69
C ASN A 107 6.02 3.85 -8.41
N CYS A 108 6.07 2.77 -9.18
CA CYS A 108 5.20 1.62 -8.98
C CYS A 108 5.47 0.91 -7.65
N ASP A 109 6.73 0.78 -7.25
CA ASP A 109 7.13 0.17 -6.00
C ASP A 109 6.76 1.05 -4.79
N SER A 110 6.93 2.36 -4.90
CA SER A 110 6.55 3.34 -3.87
C SER A 110 5.03 3.40 -3.68
N ILE A 111 4.24 3.35 -4.76
CA ILE A 111 2.77 3.29 -4.68
C ILE A 111 2.30 1.96 -4.08
N ALA A 112 2.94 0.84 -4.45
CA ALA A 112 2.60 -0.47 -3.88
C ALA A 112 2.84 -0.55 -2.37
N SER A 113 3.87 0.15 -1.88
CA SER A 113 4.21 0.27 -0.44
C SER A 113 3.47 1.41 0.28
N SER A 114 2.59 2.17 -0.42
CA SER A 114 1.86 3.35 0.12
C SER A 114 2.78 4.49 0.60
N ASN A 115 3.96 4.63 -0.01
CA ASN A 115 4.98 5.63 0.36
C ASN A 115 5.26 6.63 -0.78
N HIS A 116 4.35 6.77 -1.74
CA HIS A 116 4.55 7.69 -2.85
C HIS A 116 4.12 9.12 -2.49
N ILE A 117 4.95 10.11 -2.83
CA ILE A 117 4.73 11.51 -2.45
C ILE A 117 3.49 12.13 -3.11
N ASP A 118 3.18 11.74 -4.35
CA ASP A 118 2.04 12.27 -5.10
C ASP A 118 0.78 11.38 -5.00
N VAL A 119 0.82 10.28 -4.25
CA VAL A 119 -0.32 9.39 -4.03
C VAL A 119 -0.60 9.31 -2.53
N LEU A 120 -1.60 10.05 -2.08
CA LEU A 120 -1.99 10.11 -0.67
C LEU A 120 -3.17 9.18 -0.41
N GLU A 121 -2.96 8.17 0.41
CA GLU A 121 -4.01 7.25 0.88
C GLU A 121 -4.43 7.64 2.30
N MET A 122 -5.70 7.93 2.50
CA MET A 122 -6.27 8.28 3.80
C MET A 122 -7.36 7.29 4.18
N ASP A 123 -7.34 6.86 5.44
CA ASP A 123 -8.45 6.11 6.02
C ASP A 123 -9.41 7.08 6.72
N ALA A 124 -10.59 7.27 6.13
CA ALA A 124 -11.61 8.15 6.67
C ALA A 124 -12.20 7.67 8.02
N ALA A 125 -11.98 6.41 8.39
CA ALA A 125 -12.43 5.90 9.69
C ALA A 125 -11.50 6.30 10.84
N SER A 126 -10.20 6.49 10.55
CA SER A 126 -9.19 6.87 11.54
C SER A 126 -8.86 8.36 11.53
N LYS A 127 -9.10 9.05 10.41
CA LYS A 127 -8.84 10.47 10.21
C LYS A 127 -10.16 11.22 9.97
N THR A 128 -10.82 11.61 11.05
CA THR A 128 -12.13 12.28 11.02
C THR A 128 -12.06 13.75 11.46
N GLY A 129 -10.86 14.23 11.82
CA GLY A 129 -10.64 15.58 12.27
C GLY A 129 -10.76 16.63 11.16
N VAL A 130 -11.22 17.83 11.51
CA VAL A 130 -11.26 18.98 10.59
C VAL A 130 -9.86 19.35 10.13
N ASP A 131 -8.86 19.16 10.97
CA ASP A 131 -7.46 19.49 10.66
C ASP A 131 -6.86 18.53 9.63
N ASP A 132 -7.18 17.23 9.67
CA ASP A 132 -6.79 16.28 8.62
C ASP A 132 -7.32 16.68 7.24
N VAL A 133 -8.54 17.22 7.18
CA VAL A 133 -9.13 17.70 5.92
C VAL A 133 -8.48 19.00 5.45
N ARG A 134 -8.10 19.89 6.37
CA ARG A 134 -7.36 21.13 6.03
C ARG A 134 -5.99 20.80 5.45
N ASP A 135 -5.27 19.86 6.04
CA ASP A 135 -3.98 19.38 5.53
C ASP A 135 -4.13 18.78 4.12
N LEU A 136 -5.19 18.02 3.89
CA LEU A 136 -5.52 17.48 2.55
C LEU A 136 -5.74 18.60 1.53
N ILE A 137 -6.54 19.62 1.89
CA ILE A 137 -6.81 20.76 1.02
C ILE A 137 -5.53 21.53 0.72
N GLU A 138 -4.69 21.78 1.72
CA GLU A 138 -3.41 22.46 1.54
C GLU A 138 -2.50 21.63 0.63
N PHE A 139 -2.39 20.32 0.88
CA PHE A 139 -1.62 19.42 0.03
C PHE A 139 -2.15 19.37 -1.42
N SER A 140 -3.46 19.54 -1.63
CA SER A 140 -4.06 19.54 -2.96
C SER A 140 -3.71 20.78 -3.81
N ARG A 141 -3.34 21.89 -3.17
CA ARG A 141 -2.99 23.15 -3.87
C ARG A 141 -1.67 23.04 -4.64
N TYR A 142 -0.78 22.15 -4.21
CA TYR A 142 0.50 21.92 -4.89
C TYR A 142 0.31 20.91 -6.02
N GLY A 143 0.93 21.15 -7.17
CA GLY A 143 0.97 20.20 -8.29
C GLY A 143 1.73 18.91 -7.94
N PRO A 144 1.68 17.91 -8.83
CA PRO A 144 2.48 16.70 -8.68
C PRO A 144 3.97 17.03 -8.74
N THR A 145 4.78 16.34 -7.94
CA THR A 145 6.22 16.60 -7.80
C THR A 145 7.07 15.63 -8.62
N SER A 146 6.74 14.35 -8.56
CA SER A 146 7.54 13.27 -9.18
C SER A 146 6.77 12.43 -10.20
N SER A 147 5.47 12.60 -10.28
CA SER A 147 4.60 11.80 -11.14
C SER A 147 3.70 12.66 -12.04
N LYS A 148 2.97 12.01 -12.95
CA LYS A 148 2.09 12.72 -13.89
C LYS A 148 0.82 13.25 -13.23
N TYR A 149 0.28 12.51 -12.29
CA TYR A 149 -0.97 12.82 -11.60
C TYR A 149 -0.79 12.81 -10.09
N LYS A 150 -1.44 13.78 -9.43
CA LYS A 150 -1.60 13.77 -7.98
C LYS A 150 -2.92 13.07 -7.64
N ILE A 151 -2.85 12.03 -6.80
CA ILE A 151 -3.98 11.13 -6.53
C ILE A 151 -4.26 11.09 -5.03
N PHE A 152 -5.53 11.20 -4.67
CA PHE A 152 -6.02 11.11 -3.29
C PHE A 152 -6.98 9.95 -3.15
#